data_41633cf5738a115852672964ccd16a81
#
_entry.id   41633cf5738a115852672964ccd16a81
#
_cell.length_a   1.000
_cell.length_b   1.000
_cell.length_c   1.000
_cell.angle_alpha   90.00
_cell.angle_beta   90.00
_cell.angle_gamma   90.00
#
_symmetry.space_group_name_H-M   'P 1'
#
loop_
_entity.id
_entity.type
_entity.pdbx_description
1 polymer ?
#
loop_
_entity_poly.entity_id
_entity_poly.type
_entity_poly.pdbx_seq_one_letter_code
_entity_poly.pdbx_strand_id
1 'polypeptide(L)'
;MNEITLMSFGYVFGAPEGADTVIGTRGLPNPYWVEELKHKTGLNQAVRDYVFSTPEAEAYYESCLDMLRRRIAFYERYDSPLKTPLRIGIGCTGGKHRSVSMTVRLAAALEGEGIPIRVLHRDLDKTLEHSAGAVVFTREAGEPRFVILSSVFGNPGFPKGHIEAGESDRDTALRETEEETGLRVRLLPGFRAVNVFPLPNKPNTWKQVIYYLGEYENQPLRPRAGEIAEARLLPYEAALSALRFENTRSVLREAKTFLDELPAASARSGGH
;
A
#
# COMPACT_ATOMS: atom_id res chain seq x y z
N MET A 1 35.66 -10.36 6.86
CA MET A 1 34.24 -10.76 6.97
C MET A 1 33.43 -9.85 6.08
N ASN A 2 32.60 -10.38 5.17
CA ASN A 2 31.81 -9.53 4.28
C ASN A 2 30.64 -8.94 5.06
N GLU A 3 30.22 -7.74 4.68
CA GLU A 3 29.15 -7.01 5.35
C GLU A 3 27.79 -7.72 5.17
N ILE A 4 27.09 -7.98 6.27
CA ILE A 4 25.72 -8.52 6.30
C ILE A 4 24.79 -7.40 6.71
N THR A 5 23.81 -7.09 5.87
CA THR A 5 22.84 -6.03 6.15
C THR A 5 21.46 -6.61 6.42
N LEU A 6 20.89 -6.30 7.59
CA LEU A 6 19.47 -6.49 7.88
C LEU A 6 18.73 -5.18 7.67
N MET A 7 17.76 -5.18 6.74
CA MET A 7 17.01 -3.98 6.38
C MET A 7 15.53 -4.13 6.70
N SER A 8 15.00 -3.35 7.65
CA SER A 8 13.54 -3.26 7.81
C SER A 8 12.92 -2.38 6.75
N PHE A 9 11.74 -2.78 6.24
CA PHE A 9 11.01 -2.03 5.22
C PHE A 9 9.49 -2.19 5.35
N GLY A 10 8.75 -1.29 4.67
CA GLY A 10 7.31 -1.36 4.48
C GLY A 10 6.95 -1.82 3.07
N TYR A 11 6.13 -2.87 2.95
CA TYR A 11 5.66 -3.35 1.64
C TYR A 11 4.93 -2.27 0.83
N VAL A 12 4.28 -1.31 1.50
CA VAL A 12 3.62 -0.17 0.83
C VAL A 12 4.59 0.71 0.04
N PHE A 13 5.89 0.67 0.37
CA PHE A 13 6.95 1.41 -0.32
C PHE A 13 7.77 0.54 -1.27
N GLY A 14 7.29 -0.67 -1.57
CA GLY A 14 7.99 -1.66 -2.39
C GLY A 14 9.03 -2.47 -1.61
N ALA A 15 9.30 -3.69 -2.07
CA ALA A 15 10.39 -4.50 -1.54
C ALA A 15 11.75 -3.86 -1.88
N PRO A 16 12.78 -4.04 -1.03
CA PRO A 16 14.11 -3.51 -1.32
C PRO A 16 14.72 -4.22 -2.53
N GLU A 17 15.16 -3.44 -3.51
CA GLU A 17 15.91 -3.98 -4.64
C GLU A 17 17.26 -4.56 -4.19
N GLY A 18 17.65 -5.68 -4.78
CA GLY A 18 18.90 -6.36 -4.46
C GLY A 18 18.93 -7.03 -3.08
N ALA A 19 17.78 -7.29 -2.46
CA ALA A 19 17.72 -8.17 -1.29
C ALA A 19 17.83 -9.64 -1.71
N ASP A 20 18.77 -10.36 -1.11
CA ASP A 20 18.97 -11.80 -1.35
C ASP A 20 17.89 -12.66 -0.71
N THR A 21 17.23 -12.13 0.32
CA THR A 21 16.14 -12.79 1.06
C THR A 21 15.20 -11.75 1.59
N VAL A 22 13.90 -12.05 1.55
CA VAL A 22 12.86 -11.21 2.14
C VAL A 22 12.04 -12.03 3.15
N ILE A 23 12.01 -11.53 4.40
CA ILE A 23 11.23 -12.10 5.50
C ILE A 23 9.99 -11.25 5.74
N GLY A 24 8.81 -11.86 5.61
CA GLY A 24 7.54 -11.15 5.83
C GLY A 24 7.09 -11.25 7.28
N THR A 25 6.81 -10.13 7.94
CA THR A 25 6.37 -10.08 9.35
C THR A 25 4.91 -9.69 9.51
N ARG A 26 4.09 -9.79 8.45
CA ARG A 26 2.69 -9.36 8.49
C ARG A 26 1.77 -10.25 9.34
N GLY A 27 2.18 -11.49 9.58
CA GLY A 27 1.45 -12.42 10.46
C GLY A 27 1.65 -12.21 11.96
N LEU A 28 2.65 -11.38 12.36
CA LEU A 28 2.90 -11.08 13.78
C LEU A 28 1.83 -10.13 14.35
N PRO A 29 1.63 -10.12 15.70
CA PRO A 29 0.78 -9.15 16.38
C PRO A 29 1.02 -7.73 15.91
N ASN A 30 -0.05 -6.97 15.63
CA ASN A 30 0.08 -5.66 14.99
C ASN A 30 -0.11 -4.51 15.98
N PRO A 31 0.94 -3.81 16.40
CA PRO A 31 0.87 -2.71 17.37
C PRO A 31 0.01 -1.52 16.91
N TYR A 32 -0.26 -1.41 15.60
CA TYR A 32 -1.09 -0.34 15.05
C TYR A 32 -2.53 -0.31 15.63
N TRP A 33 -3.04 -1.46 16.07
CA TRP A 33 -4.37 -1.59 16.66
C TRP A 33 -4.41 -1.31 18.17
N VAL A 34 -3.26 -0.99 18.78
CA VAL A 34 -3.13 -0.64 20.21
C VAL A 34 -2.84 0.84 20.30
N GLU A 35 -3.75 1.60 20.93
CA GLU A 35 -3.69 3.08 20.95
C GLU A 35 -2.36 3.61 21.49
N GLU A 36 -1.85 3.01 22.57
CA GLU A 36 -0.61 3.42 23.22
C GLU A 36 0.65 3.05 22.43
N LEU A 37 0.53 2.18 21.41
CA LEU A 37 1.65 1.67 20.62
C LEU A 37 1.66 2.19 19.18
N LYS A 38 0.51 2.58 18.62
CA LYS A 38 0.37 2.91 17.20
C LYS A 38 1.30 4.03 16.72
N HIS A 39 1.63 4.98 17.62
CA HIS A 39 2.50 6.12 17.31
C HIS A 39 3.97 5.88 17.64
N LYS A 40 4.31 4.75 18.26
CA LYS A 40 5.68 4.34 18.55
C LYS A 40 6.23 3.50 17.39
N THR A 41 7.48 3.12 17.47
CA THR A 41 8.13 2.26 16.45
C THR A 41 8.67 0.99 17.09
N GLY A 42 9.11 0.01 16.29
CA GLY A 42 9.76 -1.20 16.77
C GLY A 42 11.10 -0.97 17.53
N LEU A 43 11.63 0.26 17.52
CA LEU A 43 12.74 0.64 18.39
C LEU A 43 12.31 0.79 19.86
N ASN A 44 11.03 0.95 20.13
CA ASN A 44 10.50 1.03 21.49
C ASN A 44 10.29 -0.38 22.07
N GLN A 45 10.71 -0.59 23.32
CA GLN A 45 10.64 -1.90 23.98
C GLN A 45 9.20 -2.43 24.07
N ALA A 46 8.23 -1.60 24.50
CA ALA A 46 6.85 -2.03 24.63
C ALA A 46 6.23 -2.49 23.28
N VAL A 47 6.67 -1.90 22.16
CA VAL A 47 6.27 -2.36 20.82
C VAL A 47 6.87 -3.75 20.53
N ARG A 48 8.15 -3.97 20.86
CA ARG A 48 8.78 -5.30 20.69
C ARG A 48 8.13 -6.36 21.55
N ASP A 49 7.86 -6.05 22.82
CA ASP A 49 7.18 -6.97 23.76
C ASP A 49 5.81 -7.37 23.22
N TYR A 50 5.06 -6.43 22.66
CA TYR A 50 3.76 -6.72 22.04
C TYR A 50 3.90 -7.56 20.77
N VAL A 51 4.85 -7.26 19.89
CA VAL A 51 5.06 -8.00 18.63
C VAL A 51 5.39 -9.47 18.89
N PHE A 52 6.09 -9.76 19.98
CA PHE A 52 6.50 -11.12 20.38
C PHE A 52 5.72 -11.66 21.59
N SER A 53 4.50 -11.15 21.83
CA SER A 53 3.71 -11.52 23.03
C SER A 53 3.05 -12.92 22.92
N THR A 54 3.10 -13.57 21.76
CA THR A 54 2.46 -14.88 21.59
C THR A 54 3.48 -15.99 21.32
N PRO A 55 3.19 -17.24 21.72
CA PRO A 55 4.08 -18.38 21.43
C PRO A 55 4.38 -18.57 19.94
N GLU A 56 3.41 -18.29 19.07
CA GLU A 56 3.56 -18.40 17.62
C GLU A 56 4.52 -17.33 17.08
N ALA A 57 4.49 -16.11 17.63
CA ALA A 57 5.41 -15.05 17.26
C ALA A 57 6.85 -15.38 17.68
N GLU A 58 7.03 -15.97 18.86
CA GLU A 58 8.33 -16.48 19.32
C GLU A 58 8.84 -17.62 18.44
N ALA A 59 7.99 -18.60 18.15
CA ALA A 59 8.36 -19.71 17.27
C ALA A 59 8.74 -19.23 15.85
N TYR A 60 8.04 -18.21 15.34
CA TYR A 60 8.36 -17.60 14.05
C TYR A 60 9.72 -16.88 14.10
N TYR A 61 10.00 -16.13 15.16
CA TYR A 61 11.29 -15.49 15.37
C TYR A 61 12.43 -16.52 15.38
N GLU A 62 12.31 -17.59 16.18
CA GLU A 62 13.34 -18.64 16.26
C GLU A 62 13.58 -19.32 14.90
N SER A 63 12.50 -19.57 14.15
CA SER A 63 12.61 -20.13 12.80
C SER A 63 13.36 -19.21 11.85
N CYS A 64 13.10 -17.89 11.93
CA CYS A 64 13.81 -16.89 11.14
C CYS A 64 15.29 -16.81 11.51
N LEU A 65 15.60 -16.83 12.82
CA LEU A 65 16.98 -16.79 13.31
C LEU A 65 17.78 -18.02 12.87
N ASP A 66 17.21 -19.23 12.99
CA ASP A 66 17.86 -20.46 12.52
C ASP A 66 18.10 -20.46 11.00
N MET A 67 17.10 -20.02 10.23
CA MET A 67 17.26 -19.84 8.79
C MET A 67 18.41 -18.88 8.46
N LEU A 68 18.51 -17.75 9.15
CA LEU A 68 19.57 -16.76 8.92
C LEU A 68 20.95 -17.31 9.29
N ARG A 69 21.09 -18.00 10.42
CA ARG A 69 22.34 -18.67 10.82
C ARG A 69 22.85 -19.61 9.72
N ARG A 70 21.97 -20.47 9.21
CA ARG A 70 22.32 -21.41 8.12
C ARG A 70 22.70 -20.68 6.84
N ARG A 71 21.97 -19.64 6.47
CA ARG A 71 22.25 -18.86 5.28
C ARG A 71 23.57 -18.10 5.37
N ILE A 72 23.85 -17.49 6.52
CA ILE A 72 25.10 -16.77 6.79
C ILE A 72 26.27 -17.76 6.75
N ALA A 73 26.17 -18.91 7.42
CA ALA A 73 27.20 -19.94 7.41
C ALA A 73 27.46 -20.50 6.01
N PHE A 74 26.42 -20.68 5.19
CA PHE A 74 26.58 -21.06 3.78
C PHE A 74 27.27 -19.95 3.00
N TYR A 75 26.85 -18.69 3.17
CA TYR A 75 27.41 -17.54 2.51
C TYR A 75 28.90 -17.32 2.85
N GLU A 76 29.29 -17.51 4.10
CA GLU A 76 30.69 -17.37 4.53
C GLU A 76 31.61 -18.44 3.94
N ARG A 77 31.10 -19.68 3.79
CA ARG A 77 31.84 -20.78 3.16
C ARG A 77 31.96 -20.65 1.65
N TYR A 78 31.06 -19.89 1.01
CA TYR A 78 31.09 -19.70 -0.42
C TYR A 78 32.18 -18.70 -0.79
N ASP A 79 33.27 -19.20 -1.37
CA ASP A 79 34.37 -18.38 -1.86
C ASP A 79 34.20 -18.09 -3.36
N SER A 80 34.00 -16.83 -3.70
CA SER A 80 33.83 -16.38 -5.08
C SER A 80 34.29 -14.93 -5.21
N PRO A 81 35.03 -14.61 -6.29
CA PRO A 81 35.41 -13.24 -6.59
C PRO A 81 34.23 -12.34 -6.89
N LEU A 82 33.03 -12.91 -7.16
CA LEU A 82 31.78 -12.19 -7.39
C LEU A 82 30.90 -12.07 -6.14
N LYS A 83 31.45 -12.42 -4.97
CA LYS A 83 30.72 -12.38 -3.71
C LYS A 83 30.30 -10.94 -3.36
N THR A 84 29.00 -10.69 -3.37
CA THR A 84 28.39 -9.42 -2.98
C THR A 84 28.03 -9.42 -1.49
N PRO A 85 27.89 -8.27 -0.82
CA PRO A 85 27.37 -8.20 0.54
C PRO A 85 25.99 -8.88 0.66
N LEU A 86 25.77 -9.68 1.71
CA LEU A 86 24.49 -10.35 1.95
C LEU A 86 23.47 -9.37 2.47
N ARG A 87 22.34 -9.19 1.75
CA ARG A 87 21.29 -8.25 2.08
C ARG A 87 19.97 -8.98 2.39
N ILE A 88 19.43 -8.77 3.58
CA ILE A 88 18.22 -9.41 4.05
C ILE A 88 17.17 -8.34 4.35
N GLY A 89 16.08 -8.37 3.59
CA GLY A 89 14.93 -7.49 3.78
C GLY A 89 13.94 -8.08 4.78
N ILE A 90 13.48 -7.30 5.75
CA ILE A 90 12.49 -7.69 6.75
C ILE A 90 11.29 -6.76 6.62
N GLY A 91 10.15 -7.28 6.14
CA GLY A 91 9.02 -6.48 5.68
C GLY A 91 7.76 -6.60 6.54
N CYS A 92 7.15 -5.46 6.89
CA CYS A 92 5.76 -5.38 7.35
C CYS A 92 4.98 -4.40 6.47
N THR A 93 3.72 -4.13 6.78
CA THR A 93 2.90 -3.24 5.93
C THR A 93 3.53 -1.86 5.77
N GLY A 94 3.73 -1.11 6.85
CA GLY A 94 4.22 0.28 6.83
C GLY A 94 5.69 0.48 7.20
N GLY A 95 6.44 -0.57 7.54
CA GLY A 95 7.88 -0.47 7.82
C GLY A 95 8.27 0.13 9.18
N LYS A 96 7.32 0.33 10.11
CA LYS A 96 7.56 1.03 11.39
C LYS A 96 7.57 0.15 12.65
N HIS A 97 6.74 -0.88 12.70
CA HIS A 97 6.53 -1.68 13.91
C HIS A 97 7.17 -3.07 13.78
N ARG A 98 6.45 -4.05 13.24
CA ARG A 98 6.80 -5.48 13.20
C ARG A 98 8.14 -5.76 12.52
N SER A 99 8.40 -5.15 11.35
CA SER A 99 9.67 -5.31 10.64
C SER A 99 10.85 -4.74 11.42
N VAL A 100 10.68 -3.57 12.03
CA VAL A 100 11.72 -2.94 12.87
C VAL A 100 11.98 -3.79 14.12
N SER A 101 10.93 -4.25 14.83
CA SER A 101 11.04 -5.14 15.98
C SER A 101 11.80 -6.42 15.67
N MET A 102 11.44 -7.07 14.56
CA MET A 102 12.11 -8.31 14.10
C MET A 102 13.57 -8.04 13.73
N THR A 103 13.86 -6.95 13.01
CA THR A 103 15.22 -6.59 12.61
C THR A 103 16.12 -6.36 13.82
N VAL A 104 15.64 -5.57 14.81
CA VAL A 104 16.40 -5.27 16.03
C VAL A 104 16.71 -6.56 16.80
N ARG A 105 15.73 -7.44 16.97
CA ARG A 105 15.91 -8.67 17.73
C ARG A 105 16.82 -9.68 17.02
N LEU A 106 16.70 -9.85 15.72
CA LEU A 106 17.58 -10.71 14.91
C LEU A 106 19.02 -10.18 14.91
N ALA A 107 19.20 -8.87 14.75
CA ALA A 107 20.53 -8.26 14.78
C ALA A 107 21.21 -8.49 16.13
N ALA A 108 20.52 -8.22 17.24
CA ALA A 108 21.08 -8.42 18.59
C ALA A 108 21.49 -9.88 18.84
N ALA A 109 20.69 -10.87 18.37
CA ALA A 109 21.05 -12.28 18.52
C ALA A 109 22.30 -12.65 17.70
N LEU A 110 22.38 -12.24 16.43
CA LEU A 110 23.49 -12.54 15.55
C LEU A 110 24.78 -11.83 15.99
N GLU A 111 24.69 -10.58 16.43
CA GLU A 111 25.82 -9.82 17.04
C GLU A 111 26.33 -10.50 18.32
N GLY A 112 25.42 -11.02 19.15
CA GLY A 112 25.77 -11.81 20.36
C GLY A 112 26.53 -13.10 20.03
N GLU A 113 26.41 -13.62 18.80
CA GLU A 113 27.15 -14.75 18.27
C GLU A 113 28.47 -14.34 17.56
N GLY A 114 28.82 -13.06 17.61
CA GLY A 114 30.04 -12.51 17.01
C GLY A 114 29.92 -12.25 15.49
N ILE A 115 28.72 -12.26 14.93
CA ILE A 115 28.48 -11.97 13.52
C ILE A 115 28.24 -10.47 13.37
N PRO A 116 29.10 -9.70 12.66
CA PRO A 116 28.91 -8.27 12.48
C PRO A 116 27.73 -7.99 11.54
N ILE A 117 26.73 -7.26 12.06
CA ILE A 117 25.51 -6.93 11.33
C ILE A 117 25.41 -5.43 11.14
N ARG A 118 25.12 -5.01 9.93
CA ARG A 118 24.64 -3.64 9.64
C ARG A 118 23.13 -3.61 9.65
N VAL A 119 22.55 -2.79 10.53
CA VAL A 119 21.11 -2.56 10.59
C VAL A 119 20.74 -1.30 9.81
N LEU A 120 19.69 -1.40 8.98
CA LEU A 120 19.11 -0.28 8.26
C LEU A 120 17.59 -0.29 8.40
N HIS A 121 17.00 0.82 8.79
CA HIS A 121 15.54 1.01 8.86
C HIS A 121 15.10 1.94 7.72
N ARG A 122 14.85 1.39 6.52
CA ARG A 122 14.63 2.16 5.28
C ARG A 122 13.44 3.12 5.34
N ASP A 123 12.36 2.71 5.99
CA ASP A 123 11.09 3.42 5.94
C ASP A 123 10.63 3.96 7.31
N LEU A 124 11.52 3.96 8.30
CA LEU A 124 11.19 4.37 9.67
C LEU A 124 10.68 5.82 9.74
N ASP A 125 11.33 6.72 9.00
CA ASP A 125 11.03 8.15 8.97
C ASP A 125 9.97 8.55 7.94
N LYS A 126 9.46 7.58 7.15
CA LYS A 126 8.43 7.88 6.16
C LYS A 126 7.06 8.06 6.80
N THR A 127 6.34 9.08 6.36
CA THR A 127 4.93 9.30 6.71
C THR A 127 4.05 8.79 5.59
N LEU A 128 2.93 8.16 5.92
CA LEU A 128 1.94 7.69 4.96
C LEU A 128 0.61 8.39 5.22
N GLU A 129 0.20 9.25 4.29
CA GLU A 129 -1.13 9.83 4.27
C GLU A 129 -2.12 8.87 3.62
N HIS A 130 -3.27 8.67 4.21
CA HIS A 130 -4.30 7.77 3.73
C HIS A 130 -5.46 8.52 3.09
N SER A 131 -5.83 8.07 1.90
CA SER A 131 -6.97 8.57 1.14
C SER A 131 -7.75 7.40 0.55
N ALA A 132 -9.02 7.64 0.23
CA ALA A 132 -9.82 6.71 -0.54
C ALA A 132 -10.60 7.45 -1.62
N GLY A 133 -11.01 6.71 -2.65
CA GLY A 133 -11.78 7.24 -3.76
C GLY A 133 -12.36 6.15 -4.64
N ALA A 134 -12.95 6.52 -5.77
CA ALA A 134 -13.52 5.56 -6.68
C ALA A 134 -13.12 5.81 -8.14
N VAL A 135 -12.89 4.73 -8.88
CA VAL A 135 -12.97 4.74 -10.35
C VAL A 135 -14.46 4.71 -10.69
N VAL A 136 -14.99 5.87 -11.06
CA VAL A 136 -16.42 6.04 -11.33
C VAL A 136 -16.71 5.78 -12.79
N PHE A 137 -17.76 4.99 -13.09
CA PHE A 137 -18.16 4.68 -14.44
C PHE A 137 -19.67 4.54 -14.60
N THR A 138 -20.14 4.61 -15.85
CA THR A 138 -21.51 4.28 -16.25
C THR A 138 -21.52 3.41 -17.51
N ARG A 139 -22.61 2.63 -17.72
CA ARG A 139 -22.87 1.83 -18.92
C ARG A 139 -24.07 2.31 -19.73
N GLU A 140 -24.55 3.51 -19.49
CA GLU A 140 -25.73 4.04 -20.20
C GLU A 140 -25.61 4.00 -21.72
N ALA A 141 -24.40 4.09 -22.25
CA ALA A 141 -24.09 4.00 -23.68
C ALA A 141 -23.65 2.59 -24.14
N GLY A 142 -23.85 1.55 -23.32
CA GLY A 142 -23.42 0.18 -23.58
C GLY A 142 -22.01 -0.10 -23.06
N GLU A 143 -20.98 0.43 -23.69
CA GLU A 143 -19.60 0.30 -23.20
C GLU A 143 -19.34 1.20 -22.00
N PRO A 144 -18.50 0.73 -21.02
CA PRO A 144 -18.20 1.53 -19.85
C PRO A 144 -17.47 2.82 -20.19
N ARG A 145 -17.99 3.93 -19.68
CA ARG A 145 -17.36 5.26 -19.74
C ARG A 145 -16.97 5.70 -18.34
N PHE A 146 -15.80 6.29 -18.21
CA PHE A 146 -15.17 6.63 -16.92
C PHE A 146 -15.16 8.12 -16.67
N VAL A 147 -15.42 8.50 -15.42
CA VAL A 147 -15.33 9.88 -14.96
C VAL A 147 -13.88 10.21 -14.65
N ILE A 148 -13.33 11.19 -15.34
CA ILE A 148 -12.00 11.75 -15.10
C ILE A 148 -12.15 13.19 -14.65
N LEU A 149 -11.61 13.51 -13.48
CA LEU A 149 -11.58 14.84 -12.90
C LEU A 149 -10.22 15.48 -13.14
N SER A 150 -10.23 16.78 -13.40
CA SER A 150 -9.02 17.61 -13.35
C SER A 150 -9.17 18.62 -12.22
N SER A 151 -8.27 18.55 -11.23
CA SER A 151 -8.24 19.55 -10.17
C SER A 151 -7.85 20.93 -10.71
N VAL A 152 -8.10 22.00 -9.96
CA VAL A 152 -7.63 23.35 -10.29
C VAL A 152 -6.10 23.44 -10.44
N PHE A 153 -5.35 22.47 -9.90
CA PHE A 153 -3.90 22.33 -10.07
C PHE A 153 -3.51 21.51 -11.32
N GLY A 154 -4.48 21.05 -12.13
CA GLY A 154 -4.26 20.51 -13.46
C GLY A 154 -3.87 19.03 -13.55
N ASN A 155 -3.97 18.23 -12.51
CA ASN A 155 -3.66 16.80 -12.56
C ASN A 155 -4.94 15.96 -12.77
N PRO A 156 -5.10 15.27 -13.91
CA PRO A 156 -6.21 14.37 -14.15
C PRO A 156 -6.15 13.14 -13.25
N GLY A 157 -7.31 12.72 -12.74
CA GLY A 157 -7.44 11.55 -11.87
C GLY A 157 -8.87 11.17 -11.55
N PHE A 158 -9.04 10.32 -10.57
CA PHE A 158 -10.33 9.89 -10.04
C PHE A 158 -10.70 10.69 -8.79
N PRO A 159 -11.99 10.81 -8.46
CA PRO A 159 -12.44 11.42 -7.21
C PRO A 159 -11.85 10.69 -6.00
N LYS A 160 -11.32 11.44 -5.03
CA LYS A 160 -10.65 10.92 -3.83
C LYS A 160 -10.35 12.01 -2.82
N GLY A 161 -10.36 11.67 -1.56
CA GLY A 161 -9.89 12.55 -0.51
C GLY A 161 -9.37 11.83 0.72
N HIS A 162 -9.08 12.56 1.77
CA HIS A 162 -8.53 12.01 3.00
C HIS A 162 -9.57 11.21 3.78
N ILE A 163 -9.13 10.12 4.40
CA ILE A 163 -9.96 9.35 5.33
C ILE A 163 -10.08 10.17 6.61
N GLU A 164 -11.29 10.53 6.99
CA GLU A 164 -11.58 11.28 8.22
C GLU A 164 -11.64 10.34 9.44
N ALA A 165 -11.57 10.93 10.63
CA ALA A 165 -11.61 10.16 11.86
C ALA A 165 -12.94 9.41 12.01
N GLY A 166 -12.86 8.08 12.13
CA GLY A 166 -14.03 7.21 12.25
C GLY A 166 -14.65 6.74 10.93
N GLU A 167 -14.18 7.24 9.78
CA GLU A 167 -14.59 6.73 8.47
C GLU A 167 -13.89 5.44 8.09
N SER A 168 -14.59 4.57 7.39
CA SER A 168 -13.96 3.51 6.63
C SER A 168 -13.45 4.04 5.27
N ASP A 169 -12.52 3.33 4.64
CA ASP A 169 -12.06 3.66 3.27
C ASP A 169 -13.20 3.63 2.24
N ARG A 170 -14.24 2.81 2.45
CA ARG A 170 -15.43 2.76 1.60
C ARG A 170 -16.33 3.98 1.78
N ASP A 171 -16.55 4.41 3.03
CA ASP A 171 -17.37 5.58 3.34
C ASP A 171 -16.71 6.84 2.76
N THR A 172 -15.41 6.99 2.96
CA THR A 172 -14.62 8.07 2.35
C THR A 172 -14.73 8.08 0.83
N ALA A 173 -14.60 6.89 0.18
CA ALA A 173 -14.72 6.81 -1.28
C ALA A 173 -16.10 7.26 -1.79
N LEU A 174 -17.16 6.93 -1.09
CA LEU A 174 -18.54 7.36 -1.41
C LEU A 174 -18.69 8.87 -1.21
N ARG A 175 -18.29 9.39 -0.03
CA ARG A 175 -18.39 10.81 0.32
C ARG A 175 -17.62 11.68 -0.67
N GLU A 176 -16.35 11.37 -0.89
CA GLU A 176 -15.50 12.17 -1.80
C GLU A 176 -16.00 12.11 -3.25
N THR A 177 -16.53 10.96 -3.69
CA THR A 177 -17.13 10.86 -5.01
C THR A 177 -18.34 11.77 -5.13
N GLU A 178 -19.26 11.78 -4.15
CA GLU A 178 -20.42 12.66 -4.15
C GLU A 178 -20.00 14.13 -4.07
N GLU A 179 -19.05 14.48 -3.21
CA GLU A 179 -18.57 15.86 -3.05
C GLU A 179 -17.90 16.40 -4.32
N GLU A 180 -16.99 15.66 -4.94
CA GLU A 180 -16.22 16.13 -6.09
C GLU A 180 -16.99 16.05 -7.42
N THR A 181 -17.99 15.15 -7.53
CA THR A 181 -18.68 14.89 -8.81
C THR A 181 -20.18 15.14 -8.78
N GLY A 182 -20.80 15.21 -7.62
CA GLY A 182 -22.26 15.23 -7.44
C GLY A 182 -22.94 13.89 -7.69
N LEU A 183 -22.17 12.80 -7.89
CA LEU A 183 -22.69 11.48 -8.21
C LEU A 183 -22.77 10.58 -6.98
N ARG A 184 -23.90 9.93 -6.81
CA ARG A 184 -24.05 8.81 -5.87
C ARG A 184 -23.82 7.51 -6.60
N VAL A 185 -22.80 6.78 -6.18
CA VAL A 185 -22.35 5.57 -6.83
C VAL A 185 -22.63 4.33 -5.99
N ARG A 186 -22.85 3.20 -6.66
CA ARG A 186 -22.88 1.88 -6.04
C ARG A 186 -21.48 1.26 -6.20
N LEU A 187 -20.79 1.01 -5.08
CA LEU A 187 -19.48 0.33 -5.12
C LEU A 187 -19.66 -1.15 -5.46
N LEU A 188 -19.00 -1.59 -6.53
CA LEU A 188 -19.00 -2.99 -6.90
C LEU A 188 -18.16 -3.82 -5.90
N PRO A 189 -18.68 -4.98 -5.44
CA PRO A 189 -17.92 -5.87 -4.57
C PRO A 189 -16.76 -6.53 -5.34
N GLY A 190 -15.67 -6.82 -4.64
CA GLY A 190 -14.53 -7.57 -5.19
C GLY A 190 -13.44 -6.72 -5.83
N PHE A 191 -13.70 -5.45 -6.18
CA PHE A 191 -12.65 -4.56 -6.69
C PHE A 191 -12.07 -3.69 -5.57
N ARG A 192 -10.76 -3.68 -5.46
CA ARG A 192 -9.99 -2.78 -4.59
C ARG A 192 -8.56 -2.64 -5.13
N ALA A 193 -8.23 -1.48 -5.66
CA ALA A 193 -6.89 -1.14 -6.11
C ALA A 193 -6.20 -0.20 -5.10
N VAL A 194 -4.89 -0.28 -5.02
CA VAL A 194 -4.09 0.56 -4.10
C VAL A 194 -3.00 1.26 -4.89
N ASN A 195 -2.97 2.57 -4.80
CA ASN A 195 -1.95 3.41 -5.40
C ASN A 195 -1.12 4.10 -4.31
N VAL A 196 0.22 4.00 -4.37
CA VAL A 196 1.12 4.61 -3.40
C VAL A 196 2.18 5.41 -4.15
N PHE A 197 2.34 6.68 -3.77
CA PHE A 197 3.29 7.58 -4.43
C PHE A 197 3.83 8.63 -3.46
N PRO A 198 5.07 9.14 -3.69
CA PRO A 198 5.64 10.20 -2.88
C PRO A 198 4.91 11.54 -3.14
N LEU A 199 4.81 12.37 -2.11
CA LEU A 199 4.33 13.73 -2.22
C LEU A 199 5.51 14.68 -2.45
N PRO A 200 5.65 15.31 -3.65
CA PRO A 200 6.83 16.12 -3.98
C PRO A 200 7.08 17.29 -3.05
N ASN A 201 6.01 17.86 -2.49
CA ASN A 201 6.04 19.05 -1.63
C ASN A 201 6.15 18.73 -0.13
N LYS A 202 6.22 17.45 0.25
CA LYS A 202 6.32 16.99 1.64
C LYS A 202 7.45 15.96 1.76
N PRO A 203 8.63 16.33 2.25
CA PRO A 203 9.75 15.39 2.41
C PRO A 203 9.34 14.15 3.21
N ASN A 204 9.83 13.00 2.79
CA ASN A 204 9.56 11.69 3.42
C ASN A 204 8.06 11.35 3.57
N THR A 205 7.17 12.04 2.85
CA THR A 205 5.72 11.80 2.91
C THR A 205 5.24 11.12 1.64
N TRP A 206 4.49 10.05 1.82
CA TRP A 206 3.86 9.28 0.76
C TRP A 206 2.36 9.32 0.93
N LYS A 207 1.64 9.21 -0.16
CA LYS A 207 0.18 9.11 -0.17
C LYS A 207 -0.22 7.73 -0.64
N GLN A 208 -1.02 7.05 0.17
CA GLN A 208 -1.73 5.83 -0.22
C GLN A 208 -3.16 6.19 -0.56
N VAL A 209 -3.61 5.82 -1.74
CA VAL A 209 -5.01 5.96 -2.14
C VAL A 209 -5.59 4.58 -2.41
N ILE A 210 -6.70 4.27 -1.73
CA ILE A 210 -7.48 3.07 -1.97
C ILE A 210 -8.59 3.43 -2.93
N TYR A 211 -8.67 2.76 -4.07
CA TYR A 211 -9.71 2.95 -5.06
C TYR A 211 -10.67 1.78 -5.10
N TYR A 212 -11.95 2.12 -5.06
CA TYR A 212 -13.07 1.23 -5.34
C TYR A 212 -13.57 1.47 -6.76
N LEU A 213 -14.45 0.59 -7.25
CA LEU A 213 -15.10 0.74 -8.53
C LEU A 213 -16.57 1.12 -8.29
N GLY A 214 -16.96 2.32 -8.72
CA GLY A 214 -18.28 2.92 -8.48
C GLY A 214 -19.10 3.06 -9.75
N GLU A 215 -20.25 2.42 -9.80
CA GLU A 215 -21.20 2.54 -10.90
C GLU A 215 -22.31 3.55 -10.57
N TYR A 216 -22.68 4.39 -11.54
CA TYR A 216 -23.80 5.29 -11.43
C TYR A 216 -24.68 5.23 -12.68
N GLU A 217 -25.96 5.63 -12.53
CA GLU A 217 -26.93 5.68 -13.60
C GLU A 217 -27.78 6.96 -13.50
N ASN A 218 -28.13 7.55 -14.64
CA ASN A 218 -29.12 8.63 -14.77
C ASN A 218 -28.86 9.86 -13.83
N GLN A 219 -27.61 10.24 -13.64
CA GLN A 219 -27.24 11.39 -12.83
C GLN A 219 -26.34 12.35 -13.63
N PRO A 220 -26.56 13.67 -13.54
CA PRO A 220 -25.68 14.65 -14.18
C PRO A 220 -24.40 14.85 -13.37
N LEU A 221 -23.26 14.95 -14.05
CA LEU A 221 -21.99 15.38 -13.45
C LEU A 221 -22.11 16.83 -12.95
N ARG A 222 -21.77 17.07 -11.68
CA ARG A 222 -21.77 18.39 -11.02
C ARG A 222 -20.46 18.57 -10.26
N PRO A 223 -19.37 18.92 -10.96
CA PRO A 223 -18.07 19.07 -10.32
C PRO A 223 -18.08 20.17 -9.26
N ARG A 224 -17.40 19.92 -8.14
CA ARG A 224 -17.30 20.84 -7.00
C ARG A 224 -16.54 22.11 -7.41
N ALA A 225 -17.23 23.25 -7.37
CA ALA A 225 -16.63 24.54 -7.70
C ALA A 225 -15.46 24.87 -6.75
N GLY A 226 -14.36 25.37 -7.31
CA GLY A 226 -13.17 25.76 -6.56
C GLY A 226 -12.14 24.63 -6.32
N GLU A 227 -12.52 23.37 -6.45
CA GLU A 227 -11.61 22.21 -6.34
C GLU A 227 -11.42 21.50 -7.67
N ILE A 228 -12.51 21.29 -8.40
CA ILE A 228 -12.50 20.59 -9.69
C ILE A 228 -12.68 21.61 -10.82
N ALA A 229 -11.67 21.71 -11.66
CA ALA A 229 -11.70 22.61 -12.82
C ALA A 229 -12.52 21.98 -13.96
N GLU A 230 -12.46 20.67 -14.13
CA GLU A 230 -13.15 19.95 -15.20
C GLU A 230 -13.50 18.53 -14.77
N ALA A 231 -14.69 18.05 -15.17
CA ALA A 231 -15.11 16.67 -15.04
C ALA A 231 -15.55 16.14 -16.42
N ARG A 232 -14.97 15.06 -16.88
CA ARG A 232 -15.24 14.47 -18.20
C ARG A 232 -15.66 13.02 -18.07
N LEU A 233 -16.66 12.64 -18.86
CA LEU A 233 -17.08 11.24 -19.03
C LEU A 233 -16.46 10.72 -20.35
N LEU A 234 -15.47 9.84 -20.24
CA LEU A 234 -14.64 9.40 -21.35
C LEU A 234 -14.73 7.87 -21.58
N PRO A 235 -14.73 7.39 -22.83
CA PRO A 235 -14.49 5.99 -23.09
C PRO A 235 -13.09 5.58 -22.65
N TYR A 236 -12.86 4.28 -22.45
CA TYR A 236 -11.66 3.74 -21.81
C TYR A 236 -10.34 4.29 -22.40
N GLU A 237 -10.15 4.22 -23.72
CA GLU A 237 -8.90 4.67 -24.34
C GLU A 237 -8.65 6.17 -24.17
N ALA A 238 -9.70 6.97 -24.24
CA ALA A 238 -9.61 8.40 -24.02
C ALA A 238 -9.33 8.72 -22.53
N ALA A 239 -9.94 7.97 -21.61
CA ALA A 239 -9.67 8.10 -20.18
C ALA A 239 -8.22 7.72 -19.83
N LEU A 240 -7.72 6.60 -20.40
CA LEU A 240 -6.34 6.16 -20.24
C LEU A 240 -5.34 7.20 -20.77
N SER A 241 -5.64 7.79 -21.93
CA SER A 241 -4.80 8.84 -22.54
C SER A 241 -4.83 10.15 -21.76
N ALA A 242 -5.95 10.48 -21.12
CA ALA A 242 -6.08 11.69 -20.30
C ALA A 242 -5.28 11.61 -18.99
N LEU A 243 -5.07 10.41 -18.43
CA LEU A 243 -4.33 10.21 -17.19
C LEU A 243 -2.83 10.38 -17.41
N ARG A 244 -2.19 11.25 -16.63
CA ARG A 244 -0.77 11.60 -16.78
C ARG A 244 0.17 10.53 -16.18
N PHE A 245 -0.18 9.99 -15.01
CA PHE A 245 0.71 9.14 -14.23
C PHE A 245 0.44 7.66 -14.46
N GLU A 246 1.50 6.87 -14.63
CA GLU A 246 1.41 5.45 -14.91
C GLU A 246 0.72 4.66 -13.78
N ASN A 247 0.96 5.02 -12.53
CA ASN A 247 0.29 4.41 -11.39
C ASN A 247 -1.24 4.64 -11.39
N THR A 248 -1.73 5.79 -11.88
CA THR A 248 -3.16 6.05 -12.04
C THR A 248 -3.72 5.32 -13.25
N ARG A 249 -2.95 5.18 -14.33
CA ARG A 249 -3.31 4.36 -15.50
C ARG A 249 -3.42 2.88 -15.12
N SER A 250 -2.53 2.37 -14.26
CA SER A 250 -2.61 0.99 -13.76
C SER A 250 -3.94 0.72 -13.07
N VAL A 251 -4.38 1.63 -12.20
CA VAL A 251 -5.69 1.51 -11.52
C VAL A 251 -6.85 1.45 -12.54
N LEU A 252 -6.80 2.26 -13.62
CA LEU A 252 -7.83 2.21 -14.66
C LEU A 252 -7.81 0.89 -15.43
N ARG A 253 -6.63 0.35 -15.76
CA ARG A 253 -6.51 -0.96 -16.42
C ARG A 253 -7.06 -2.08 -15.54
N GLU A 254 -6.71 -2.09 -14.25
CA GLU A 254 -7.24 -3.05 -13.28
C GLU A 254 -8.78 -2.98 -13.21
N ALA A 255 -9.35 -1.75 -13.17
CA ALA A 255 -10.79 -1.54 -13.17
C ALA A 255 -11.45 -2.06 -14.47
N LYS A 256 -10.84 -1.80 -15.64
CA LYS A 256 -11.34 -2.30 -16.94
C LYS A 256 -11.29 -3.82 -17.00
N THR A 257 -10.16 -4.44 -16.64
CA THR A 257 -10.02 -5.90 -16.58
C THR A 257 -11.09 -6.52 -15.68
N PHE A 258 -11.28 -5.96 -14.48
CA PHE A 258 -12.32 -6.42 -13.57
C PHE A 258 -13.72 -6.34 -14.17
N LEU A 259 -14.04 -5.23 -14.87
CA LEU A 259 -15.34 -5.06 -15.55
C LEU A 259 -15.55 -6.06 -16.69
N ASP A 260 -14.49 -6.41 -17.42
CA ASP A 260 -14.55 -7.38 -18.52
C ASP A 260 -14.72 -8.82 -18.03
N GLU A 261 -14.21 -9.12 -16.83
CA GLU A 261 -14.33 -10.44 -16.21
C GLU A 261 -15.68 -10.65 -15.48
N LEU A 262 -16.46 -9.57 -15.25
CA LEU A 262 -17.76 -9.71 -14.63
C LEU A 262 -18.74 -10.46 -15.54
N PRO A 263 -19.44 -11.51 -15.03
CA PRO A 263 -20.48 -12.18 -15.80
C PRO A 263 -21.57 -11.19 -16.26
N ALA A 264 -22.01 -11.30 -17.50
CA ALA A 264 -23.03 -10.42 -18.08
C ALA A 264 -24.37 -10.36 -17.30
N ALA A 265 -24.60 -11.28 -16.36
CA ALA A 265 -25.81 -11.40 -15.55
C ALA A 265 -25.81 -10.58 -14.24
N SER A 266 -24.67 -10.10 -13.75
CA SER A 266 -24.59 -9.33 -12.48
C SER A 266 -24.98 -7.85 -12.63
N ALA A 267 -25.22 -7.39 -13.84
CA ALA A 267 -25.57 -6.01 -14.15
C ALA A 267 -27.06 -5.67 -13.94
N ARG A 268 -27.93 -6.64 -13.61
CA ARG A 268 -29.41 -6.42 -13.55
C ARG A 268 -30.12 -6.88 -12.27
N SER A 269 -29.45 -7.30 -11.22
CA SER A 269 -30.11 -7.73 -9.99
C SER A 269 -29.86 -6.76 -8.83
N GLY A 270 -30.69 -5.73 -8.73
CA GLY A 270 -30.69 -4.75 -7.65
C GLY A 270 -31.94 -3.89 -7.63
N GLY A 271 -33.07 -4.49 -7.97
CA GLY A 271 -34.39 -3.88 -7.80
C GLY A 271 -35.26 -4.77 -6.93
N HIS A 272 -35.31 -4.44 -5.65
CA HIS A 272 -36.54 -4.50 -4.81
C HIS A 272 -36.21 -3.81 -3.49
#